data_4305163125cb031f639dc910cfad37d9
#
_entry.id   4305163125cb031f639dc910cfad37d9
#
_cell.length_a   1.000
_cell.length_b   1.000
_cell.length_c   1.000
_cell.angle_alpha   90.00
_cell.angle_beta   90.00
_cell.angle_gamma   90.00
#
_symmetry.space_group_name_H-M   'P 1'
#
loop_
_entity.id
_entity.type
_entity.pdbx_description
1 polymer ?
#
loop_
_entity_poly.entity_id
_entity_poly.type
_entity_poly.pdbx_seq_one_letter_code
_entity_poly.pdbx_strand_id
1 'polypeptide(L)'
;MMASRHGSHRHDGTRTEASYKEIPVSVITMRELLEAGVHFGHQTRRWNPKMKPFIFQERNGIYIIDLAMTVQKLRETYAAVKQMAREKKVILFVGTKKQAQDVLREEAERAGTYFINQRWLGGTLTNFSTIQKRIARLRELENMKAQGDFDRLPKKEVALLQDEMNKLERFLGGIKDMHRLPDAVFIVDPKKERIAVLEARKLKIPIIAVIDTNCDPDEIDYPIPGNDDAIRAVKLMVSKIADAILEGKTESESSYDAETSYAEYVEEAPTTLAEAEAEAAV
;
A
#
# COMPACT_ATOMS: atom_id res chain seq x y z
N MET A 1 15.83 -73.65 1.05
CA MET A 1 16.82 -73.04 1.97
C MET A 1 16.92 -71.52 1.65
N MET A 2 16.84 -70.71 2.67
CA MET A 2 17.10 -69.28 2.78
C MET A 2 16.06 -68.30 2.23
N ALA A 3 15.32 -67.73 3.17
CA ALA A 3 14.47 -66.59 3.12
C ALA A 3 15.29 -65.29 3.05
N SER A 4 14.87 -64.33 2.23
CA SER A 4 15.33 -62.95 2.33
C SER A 4 14.15 -62.03 2.65
N ARG A 5 14.22 -61.43 3.83
CA ARG A 5 13.27 -60.44 4.33
C ARG A 5 13.58 -59.08 3.68
N HIS A 6 12.59 -58.52 3.02
CA HIS A 6 12.62 -57.08 2.62
C HIS A 6 11.94 -56.25 3.71
N GLY A 7 12.73 -55.47 4.40
CA GLY A 7 12.25 -54.47 5.33
C GLY A 7 11.67 -53.24 4.58
N SER A 8 10.39 -53.01 4.79
CA SER A 8 9.72 -51.79 4.32
C SER A 8 10.02 -50.61 5.27
N HIS A 9 10.86 -49.68 4.85
CA HIS A 9 10.98 -48.37 5.50
C HIS A 9 9.75 -47.55 5.16
N ARG A 10 8.86 -47.40 6.11
CA ARG A 10 7.81 -46.37 6.10
C ARG A 10 8.48 -45.02 6.40
N HIS A 11 8.53 -44.13 5.41
CA HIS A 11 8.78 -42.74 5.63
C HIS A 11 7.52 -42.13 6.24
N ASP A 12 7.59 -41.83 7.52
CA ASP A 12 6.62 -41.04 8.26
C ASP A 12 6.91 -39.58 7.97
N GLY A 13 6.24 -39.09 6.93
CA GLY A 13 6.27 -37.68 6.55
C GLY A 13 5.28 -36.88 7.39
N THR A 14 5.68 -36.49 8.60
CA THR A 14 4.98 -35.43 9.34
C THR A 14 5.07 -34.11 8.56
N ARG A 15 4.12 -33.90 7.66
CA ARG A 15 3.78 -32.55 7.16
C ARG A 15 3.33 -31.74 8.37
N THR A 16 4.17 -30.83 8.82
CA THR A 16 3.77 -29.74 9.69
C THR A 16 2.69 -28.95 8.98
N GLU A 17 1.44 -29.17 9.37
CA GLU A 17 0.33 -28.29 9.04
C GLU A 17 0.65 -26.93 9.66
N ALA A 18 1.17 -26.03 8.83
CA ALA A 18 1.23 -24.61 9.18
C ALA A 18 -0.21 -24.19 9.45
N SER A 19 -0.51 -23.82 10.69
CA SER A 19 -1.81 -23.34 11.13
C SER A 19 -2.15 -22.11 10.27
N TYR A 20 -3.03 -22.30 9.29
CA TYR A 20 -3.73 -21.20 8.65
C TYR A 20 -4.63 -20.55 9.70
N LYS A 21 -4.11 -19.52 10.38
CA LYS A 21 -4.95 -18.62 11.16
C LYS A 21 -6.07 -18.15 10.26
N GLU A 22 -7.29 -18.40 10.68
CA GLU A 22 -8.51 -18.00 9.99
C GLU A 22 -8.44 -16.51 9.66
N ILE A 23 -8.26 -16.19 8.36
CA ILE A 23 -8.37 -14.84 7.85
C ILE A 23 -9.86 -14.51 7.90
N PRO A 24 -10.28 -13.40 8.56
CA PRO A 24 -11.68 -13.08 8.72
C PRO A 24 -12.40 -13.04 7.37
N VAL A 25 -13.57 -13.65 7.35
CA VAL A 25 -14.44 -13.86 6.21
C VAL A 25 -14.78 -12.52 5.54
N SER A 26 -14.39 -12.41 4.28
CA SER A 26 -14.75 -11.41 3.27
C SER A 26 -14.11 -10.03 3.35
N VAL A 27 -12.81 -9.94 3.03
CA VAL A 27 -12.22 -8.66 2.59
C VAL A 27 -13.02 -8.07 1.42
N ILE A 28 -13.49 -8.92 0.51
CA ILE A 28 -14.30 -8.55 -0.67
C ILE A 28 -15.08 -9.75 -1.19
N THR A 29 -16.27 -9.49 -1.75
CA THR A 29 -17.11 -10.49 -2.40
C THR A 29 -17.00 -10.42 -3.91
N MET A 30 -17.21 -11.55 -4.59
CA MET A 30 -17.28 -11.63 -6.05
C MET A 30 -18.36 -10.68 -6.62
N ARG A 31 -19.46 -10.51 -5.89
CA ARG A 31 -20.57 -9.64 -6.28
C ARG A 31 -20.15 -8.16 -6.31
N GLU A 32 -19.46 -7.69 -5.28
CA GLU A 32 -18.94 -6.31 -5.24
C GLU A 32 -17.99 -6.04 -6.41
N LEU A 33 -17.10 -6.98 -6.74
CA LEU A 33 -16.20 -6.87 -7.88
C LEU A 33 -16.95 -6.78 -9.22
N LEU A 34 -18.00 -7.58 -9.40
CA LEU A 34 -18.84 -7.55 -10.60
C LEU A 34 -19.60 -6.22 -10.71
N GLU A 35 -20.24 -5.76 -9.65
CA GLU A 35 -21.00 -4.51 -9.61
C GLU A 35 -20.11 -3.28 -9.85
N ALA A 36 -18.87 -3.32 -9.37
CA ALA A 36 -17.88 -2.27 -9.62
C ALA A 36 -17.27 -2.33 -11.04
N GLY A 37 -17.46 -3.42 -11.78
CA GLY A 37 -16.93 -3.60 -13.13
C GLY A 37 -15.43 -3.91 -13.17
N VAL A 38 -14.89 -4.54 -12.13
CA VAL A 38 -13.48 -4.91 -12.01
C VAL A 38 -13.06 -5.95 -13.04
N HIS A 39 -13.99 -6.77 -13.52
CA HIS A 39 -13.76 -7.84 -14.50
C HIS A 39 -13.51 -7.37 -15.94
N PHE A 40 -13.77 -6.11 -16.25
CA PHE A 40 -13.50 -5.59 -17.59
C PHE A 40 -12.01 -5.24 -17.75
N GLY A 41 -11.35 -5.87 -18.69
CA GLY A 41 -10.01 -5.52 -19.08
C GLY A 41 -9.98 -4.65 -20.33
N HIS A 42 -8.82 -4.54 -20.95
CA HIS A 42 -8.60 -3.78 -22.17
C HIS A 42 -8.97 -4.58 -23.44
N GLN A 43 -9.00 -3.87 -24.56
CA GLN A 43 -9.18 -4.48 -25.88
C GLN A 43 -8.09 -5.53 -26.14
N THR A 44 -8.47 -6.63 -26.82
CA THR A 44 -7.60 -7.78 -27.11
C THR A 44 -6.28 -7.40 -27.77
N ARG A 45 -6.28 -6.41 -28.68
CA ARG A 45 -5.07 -5.93 -29.37
C ARG A 45 -4.04 -5.24 -28.47
N ARG A 46 -4.41 -4.86 -27.23
CA ARG A 46 -3.55 -4.11 -26.30
C ARG A 46 -3.01 -4.97 -25.17
N TRP A 47 -3.35 -6.23 -25.13
CA TRP A 47 -3.01 -7.10 -24.02
C TRP A 47 -1.53 -7.42 -23.92
N ASN A 48 -1.11 -7.87 -22.76
CA ASN A 48 0.20 -8.45 -22.52
C ASN A 48 0.05 -9.99 -22.42
N PRO A 49 0.78 -10.79 -23.19
CA PRO A 49 0.69 -12.27 -23.12
C PRO A 49 0.96 -12.85 -21.73
N LYS A 50 1.75 -12.19 -20.90
CA LYS A 50 2.02 -12.60 -19.53
C LYS A 50 0.79 -12.49 -18.61
N MET A 51 -0.22 -11.71 -19.02
CA MET A 51 -1.50 -11.62 -18.29
C MET A 51 -2.43 -12.81 -18.54
N LYS A 52 -2.07 -13.74 -19.41
CA LYS A 52 -2.89 -14.93 -19.74
C LYS A 52 -3.41 -15.69 -18.49
N PRO A 53 -2.64 -15.90 -17.41
CA PRO A 53 -3.13 -16.59 -16.20
C PRO A 53 -4.25 -15.85 -15.46
N PHE A 54 -4.42 -14.55 -15.69
CA PHE A 54 -5.41 -13.68 -15.04
C PHE A 54 -6.63 -13.38 -15.90
N ILE A 55 -6.66 -13.94 -17.13
CA ILE A 55 -7.75 -13.73 -18.09
C ILE A 55 -8.67 -14.93 -18.07
N PHE A 56 -9.96 -14.70 -17.84
CA PHE A 56 -11.00 -15.73 -17.87
C PHE A 56 -11.39 -16.07 -19.32
N GLN A 57 -11.76 -15.07 -20.12
CA GLN A 57 -12.14 -15.24 -21.53
C GLN A 57 -12.10 -13.91 -22.28
N GLU A 58 -12.28 -14.00 -23.60
CA GLU A 58 -12.56 -12.86 -24.46
C GLU A 58 -14.07 -12.74 -24.71
N ARG A 59 -14.59 -11.50 -24.70
CA ARG A 59 -15.96 -11.20 -25.09
C ARG A 59 -16.03 -9.86 -25.81
N ASN A 60 -16.58 -9.83 -27.01
CA ASN A 60 -16.74 -8.61 -27.83
C ASN A 60 -15.43 -7.81 -28.03
N GLY A 61 -14.30 -8.49 -28.23
CA GLY A 61 -13.00 -7.85 -28.45
C GLY A 61 -12.38 -7.24 -27.19
N ILE A 62 -12.89 -7.58 -25.99
CA ILE A 62 -12.37 -7.16 -24.70
C ILE A 62 -12.06 -8.41 -23.87
N TYR A 63 -10.94 -8.42 -23.19
CA TYR A 63 -10.62 -9.47 -22.24
C TYR A 63 -11.39 -9.29 -20.93
N ILE A 64 -11.89 -10.39 -20.40
CA ILE A 64 -12.53 -10.48 -19.09
C ILE A 64 -11.52 -11.04 -18.10
N ILE A 65 -11.27 -10.31 -17.02
CA ILE A 65 -10.37 -10.70 -15.94
C ILE A 65 -11.04 -11.76 -15.07
N ASP A 66 -10.27 -12.75 -14.63
CA ASP A 66 -10.73 -13.78 -13.71
C ASP A 66 -10.87 -13.22 -12.30
N LEU A 67 -12.11 -13.02 -11.87
CA LEU A 67 -12.40 -12.47 -10.55
C LEU A 67 -12.05 -13.43 -9.39
N ALA A 68 -11.97 -14.74 -9.62
CA ALA A 68 -11.51 -15.68 -8.59
C ALA A 68 -10.03 -15.41 -8.26
N MET A 69 -9.21 -15.20 -9.30
CA MET A 69 -7.82 -14.79 -9.14
C MET A 69 -7.71 -13.41 -8.49
N THR A 70 -8.59 -12.47 -8.86
CA THR A 70 -8.63 -11.13 -8.24
C THR A 70 -8.89 -11.22 -6.75
N VAL A 71 -9.90 -12.00 -6.31
CA VAL A 71 -10.21 -12.20 -4.89
C VAL A 71 -9.03 -12.81 -4.14
N GLN A 72 -8.43 -13.85 -4.72
CA GLN A 72 -7.27 -14.50 -4.10
C GLN A 72 -6.10 -13.52 -3.94
N LYS A 73 -5.69 -12.85 -5.02
CA LYS A 73 -4.56 -11.92 -5.01
C LYS A 73 -4.82 -10.70 -4.11
N LEU A 74 -6.04 -10.19 -4.10
CA LEU A 74 -6.41 -9.10 -3.20
C LEU A 74 -6.32 -9.53 -1.71
N ARG A 75 -6.74 -10.75 -1.36
CA ARG A 75 -6.60 -11.26 0.01
C ARG A 75 -5.14 -11.41 0.43
N GLU A 76 -4.31 -11.97 -0.44
CA GLU A 76 -2.85 -12.09 -0.21
C GLU A 76 -2.23 -10.70 0.01
N THR A 77 -2.56 -9.76 -0.86
CA THR A 77 -2.07 -8.37 -0.80
C THR A 77 -2.59 -7.64 0.43
N TYR A 78 -3.88 -7.80 0.76
CA TYR A 78 -4.48 -7.19 1.96
C TYR A 78 -3.75 -7.61 3.23
N ALA A 79 -3.49 -8.91 3.39
CA ALA A 79 -2.75 -9.43 4.53
C ALA A 79 -1.31 -8.87 4.59
N ALA A 80 -0.63 -8.78 3.45
CA ALA A 80 0.71 -8.20 3.36
C ALA A 80 0.74 -6.71 3.72
N VAL A 81 -0.22 -5.93 3.19
CA VAL A 81 -0.36 -4.49 3.47
C VAL A 81 -0.68 -4.25 4.94
N LYS A 82 -1.61 -5.02 5.50
CA LYS A 82 -1.96 -4.97 6.93
C LYS A 82 -0.75 -5.23 7.81
N GLN A 83 0.05 -6.24 7.48
CA GLN A 83 1.29 -6.53 8.20
C GLN A 83 2.31 -5.39 8.07
N MET A 84 2.49 -4.82 6.86
CA MET A 84 3.37 -3.66 6.66
C MET A 84 2.91 -2.46 7.52
N ALA A 85 1.60 -2.19 7.58
CA ALA A 85 1.05 -1.11 8.39
C ALA A 85 1.24 -1.34 9.90
N ARG A 86 1.08 -2.58 10.36
CA ARG A 86 1.36 -3.00 11.73
C ARG A 86 2.83 -2.79 12.13
N GLU A 87 3.75 -2.97 11.18
CA GLU A 87 5.18 -2.67 11.33
C GLU A 87 5.51 -1.18 11.15
N LYS A 88 4.51 -0.30 11.09
CA LYS A 88 4.65 1.16 10.89
C LYS A 88 5.41 1.51 9.60
N LYS A 89 5.35 0.66 8.58
CA LYS A 89 5.89 0.90 7.25
C LYS A 89 5.06 1.93 6.49
N VAL A 90 5.73 2.78 5.74
CA VAL A 90 5.13 3.83 4.93
C VAL A 90 4.82 3.31 3.54
N ILE A 91 3.56 3.41 3.12
CA ILE A 91 3.09 3.00 1.78
C ILE A 91 2.72 4.27 1.01
N LEU A 92 3.34 4.47 -0.17
CA LEU A 92 3.07 5.60 -1.05
C LEU A 92 2.04 5.21 -2.11
N PHE A 93 0.94 5.95 -2.21
CA PHE A 93 -0.08 5.75 -3.23
C PHE A 93 0.25 6.53 -4.50
N VAL A 94 0.21 5.86 -5.67
CA VAL A 94 0.56 6.45 -6.97
C VAL A 94 -0.50 6.13 -8.02
N GLY A 95 -0.98 7.16 -8.70
CA GLY A 95 -1.89 7.00 -9.83
C GLY A 95 -2.30 8.33 -10.43
N THR A 96 -1.85 8.57 -11.67
CA THR A 96 -2.05 9.85 -12.37
C THR A 96 -3.20 9.80 -13.38
N LYS A 97 -3.94 8.68 -13.47
CA LYS A 97 -5.17 8.59 -14.25
C LYS A 97 -6.23 9.51 -13.68
N LYS A 98 -6.96 10.23 -14.54
CA LYS A 98 -8.06 11.10 -14.10
C LYS A 98 -9.08 10.37 -13.22
N GLN A 99 -9.34 9.10 -13.52
CA GLN A 99 -10.27 8.24 -12.78
C GLN A 99 -9.77 7.89 -11.38
N ALA A 100 -8.45 7.93 -11.16
CA ALA A 100 -7.82 7.55 -9.91
C ALA A 100 -7.44 8.74 -9.01
N GLN A 101 -7.26 9.94 -9.59
CA GLN A 101 -6.67 11.10 -8.91
C GLN A 101 -7.36 11.49 -7.62
N ASP A 102 -8.68 11.66 -7.66
CA ASP A 102 -9.45 12.11 -6.50
C ASP A 102 -9.61 10.99 -5.48
N VAL A 103 -9.89 9.78 -5.96
CA VAL A 103 -10.02 8.59 -5.12
C VAL A 103 -8.73 8.30 -4.35
N LEU A 104 -7.58 8.37 -5.02
CA LEU A 104 -6.27 8.15 -4.38
C LEU A 104 -6.00 9.16 -3.28
N ARG A 105 -6.34 10.46 -3.53
CA ARG A 105 -6.20 11.49 -2.50
C ARG A 105 -7.09 11.20 -1.30
N GLU A 106 -8.40 11.02 -1.52
CA GLU A 106 -9.37 10.76 -0.45
C GLU A 106 -8.98 9.57 0.42
N GLU A 107 -8.62 8.44 -0.21
CA GLU A 107 -8.29 7.22 0.50
C GLU A 107 -6.92 7.26 1.17
N ALA A 108 -5.94 7.95 0.57
CA ALA A 108 -4.64 8.15 1.19
C ALA A 108 -4.73 9.08 2.42
N GLU A 109 -5.50 10.16 2.32
CA GLU A 109 -5.80 11.05 3.46
C GLU A 109 -6.55 10.30 4.57
N ARG A 110 -7.55 9.48 4.21
CA ARG A 110 -8.29 8.63 5.16
C ARG A 110 -7.37 7.65 5.88
N ALA A 111 -6.46 7.01 5.15
CA ALA A 111 -5.50 6.05 5.71
C ALA A 111 -4.30 6.72 6.41
N GLY A 112 -4.18 8.05 6.36
CA GLY A 112 -3.04 8.79 6.90
C GLY A 112 -1.73 8.34 6.28
N THR A 113 -1.69 8.28 4.93
CA THR A 113 -0.51 7.93 4.14
C THR A 113 -0.27 8.94 3.03
N TYR A 114 0.80 8.76 2.26
CA TYR A 114 1.22 9.72 1.24
C TYR A 114 0.71 9.32 -0.15
N PHE A 115 0.57 10.32 -1.04
CA PHE A 115 0.09 10.07 -2.40
C PHE A 115 0.74 10.96 -3.45
N ILE A 116 0.77 10.46 -4.70
CA ILE A 116 1.09 11.20 -5.92
C ILE A 116 0.00 10.92 -6.94
N ASN A 117 -0.87 11.90 -7.16
CA ASN A 117 -2.06 11.75 -8.01
C ASN A 117 -2.07 12.61 -9.28
N GLN A 118 -1.11 13.52 -9.47
CA GLN A 118 -1.11 14.41 -10.65
C GLN A 118 -0.10 13.96 -11.70
N ARG A 119 1.18 13.93 -11.35
CA ARG A 119 2.26 13.52 -12.24
C ARG A 119 3.42 13.00 -11.41
N TRP A 120 3.90 11.82 -11.77
CA TRP A 120 5.18 11.34 -11.25
C TRP A 120 6.33 12.17 -11.82
N LEU A 121 7.12 12.77 -10.97
CA LEU A 121 8.34 13.47 -11.37
C LEU A 121 9.50 12.46 -11.41
N GLY A 122 10.21 12.39 -12.54
CA GLY A 122 11.39 11.51 -12.63
C GLY A 122 12.39 11.85 -11.52
N GLY A 123 12.86 10.82 -10.81
CA GLY A 123 13.75 10.98 -9.66
C GLY A 123 13.03 11.12 -8.32
N THR A 124 11.72 10.96 -8.26
CA THR A 124 10.96 11.08 -7.00
C THR A 124 11.48 10.13 -5.92
N LEU A 125 11.87 8.91 -6.25
CA LEU A 125 12.51 7.97 -5.33
C LEU A 125 14.04 7.99 -5.48
N THR A 126 14.53 7.89 -6.71
CA THR A 126 15.97 7.74 -6.98
C THR A 126 16.80 9.02 -6.76
N ASN A 127 16.17 10.18 -6.73
CA ASN A 127 16.78 11.47 -6.41
C ASN A 127 15.98 12.22 -5.32
N PHE A 128 15.60 11.49 -4.28
CA PHE A 128 14.74 11.97 -3.21
C PHE A 128 15.27 13.24 -2.53
N SER A 129 16.59 13.38 -2.38
CA SER A 129 17.21 14.59 -1.81
C SER A 129 16.88 15.86 -2.58
N THR A 130 16.77 15.79 -3.90
CA THR A 130 16.34 16.92 -4.73
C THR A 130 14.85 17.21 -4.56
N ILE A 131 14.02 16.17 -4.45
CA ILE A 131 12.58 16.32 -4.15
C ILE A 131 12.39 17.00 -2.79
N GLN A 132 13.13 16.58 -1.76
CA GLN A 132 13.10 17.22 -0.43
C GLN A 132 13.45 18.73 -0.49
N LYS A 133 14.42 19.12 -1.30
CA LYS A 133 14.72 20.56 -1.51
C LYS A 133 13.54 21.32 -2.14
N ARG A 134 12.80 20.68 -3.05
CA ARG A 134 11.60 21.28 -3.65
C ARG A 134 10.44 21.37 -2.65
N ILE A 135 10.28 20.36 -1.79
CA ILE A 135 9.30 20.38 -0.70
C ILE A 135 9.67 21.49 0.32
N ALA A 136 10.94 21.62 0.66
CA ALA A 136 11.41 22.71 1.53
C ALA A 136 11.07 24.10 0.93
N ARG A 137 11.25 24.27 -0.39
CA ARG A 137 10.86 25.51 -1.10
C ARG A 137 9.35 25.75 -1.05
N LEU A 138 8.53 24.69 -1.17
CA LEU A 138 7.08 24.83 -1.01
C LEU A 138 6.73 25.35 0.38
N ARG A 139 7.29 24.74 1.44
CA ARG A 139 7.06 25.17 2.82
C ARG A 139 7.54 26.61 3.08
N GLU A 140 8.66 26.99 2.49
CA GLU A 140 9.15 28.38 2.55
C GLU A 140 8.13 29.36 1.97
N LEU A 141 7.59 29.08 0.77
CA LEU A 141 6.59 29.93 0.12
C LEU A 141 5.28 30.01 0.91
N GLU A 142 4.84 28.90 1.51
CA GLU A 142 3.67 28.88 2.40
C GLU A 142 3.90 29.74 3.66
N ASN A 143 5.08 29.65 4.26
CA ASN A 143 5.44 30.44 5.42
C ASN A 143 5.52 31.94 5.08
N MET A 144 6.13 32.31 3.97
CA MET A 144 6.17 33.70 3.49
C MET A 144 4.74 34.26 3.29
N LYS A 145 3.85 33.46 2.74
CA LYS A 145 2.45 33.84 2.54
C LYS A 145 1.72 34.00 3.89
N ALA A 146 1.93 33.06 4.82
CA ALA A 146 1.32 33.11 6.15
C ALA A 146 1.81 34.30 7.01
N GLN A 147 3.08 34.71 6.84
CA GLN A 147 3.68 35.86 7.54
C GLN A 147 3.33 37.22 6.91
N GLY A 148 2.59 37.24 5.77
CA GLY A 148 2.22 38.46 5.08
C GLY A 148 3.35 39.10 4.26
N ASP A 149 4.44 38.38 4.01
CA ASP A 149 5.56 38.91 3.22
C ASP A 149 5.16 39.20 1.78
N PHE A 150 4.17 38.50 1.25
CA PHE A 150 3.62 38.77 -0.08
C PHE A 150 3.01 40.14 -0.21
N ASP A 151 2.49 40.73 0.86
CA ASP A 151 1.88 42.07 0.86
C ASP A 151 2.93 43.19 0.70
N ARG A 152 4.20 42.86 0.98
CA ARG A 152 5.35 43.79 0.88
C ARG A 152 6.01 43.79 -0.51
N LEU A 153 5.66 42.81 -1.35
CA LEU A 153 6.28 42.59 -2.64
C LEU A 153 5.47 43.24 -3.77
N PRO A 154 6.13 43.60 -4.90
CA PRO A 154 5.42 44.05 -6.08
C PRO A 154 4.44 43.00 -6.61
N LYS A 155 3.26 43.37 -7.08
CA LYS A 155 2.20 42.48 -7.59
C LYS A 155 2.71 41.42 -8.58
N LYS A 156 3.66 41.82 -9.45
CA LYS A 156 4.25 40.90 -10.44
C LYS A 156 5.06 39.77 -9.79
N GLU A 157 5.82 40.06 -8.76
CA GLU A 157 6.59 39.08 -8.01
C GLU A 157 5.68 38.12 -7.21
N VAL A 158 4.67 38.69 -6.54
CA VAL A 158 3.66 37.91 -5.85
C VAL A 158 3.00 36.90 -6.78
N ALA A 159 2.63 37.30 -7.98
CA ALA A 159 2.03 36.40 -8.96
C ALA A 159 2.97 35.24 -9.34
N LEU A 160 4.27 35.51 -9.54
CA LEU A 160 5.26 34.48 -9.87
C LEU A 160 5.46 33.50 -8.71
N LEU A 161 5.56 34.00 -7.46
CA LEU A 161 5.71 33.15 -6.27
C LEU A 161 4.45 32.32 -6.01
N GLN A 162 3.26 32.90 -6.22
CA GLN A 162 1.99 32.18 -6.10
C GLN A 162 1.86 31.07 -7.14
N ASP A 163 2.28 31.32 -8.39
CA ASP A 163 2.28 30.32 -9.46
C ASP A 163 3.29 29.19 -9.15
N GLU A 164 4.48 29.52 -8.64
CA GLU A 164 5.47 28.54 -8.20
C GLU A 164 4.90 27.68 -7.07
N MET A 165 4.31 28.30 -6.05
CA MET A 165 3.70 27.62 -4.91
C MET A 165 2.58 26.68 -5.36
N ASN A 166 1.64 27.15 -6.17
CA ASN A 166 0.53 26.34 -6.68
C ASN A 166 1.02 25.15 -7.51
N LYS A 167 2.09 25.33 -8.28
CA LYS A 167 2.70 24.26 -9.08
C LYS A 167 3.38 23.23 -8.19
N LEU A 168 4.11 23.62 -7.16
CA LEU A 168 4.77 22.73 -6.22
C LEU A 168 3.72 21.96 -5.39
N GLU A 169 2.72 22.65 -4.86
CA GLU A 169 1.62 22.05 -4.10
C GLU A 169 0.88 20.99 -4.93
N ARG A 170 0.58 21.30 -6.19
CA ARG A 170 -0.11 20.37 -7.10
C ARG A 170 0.66 19.07 -7.30
N PHE A 171 2.00 19.09 -7.36
CA PHE A 171 2.79 17.90 -7.67
C PHE A 171 3.39 17.21 -6.44
N LEU A 172 3.64 17.95 -5.37
CA LEU A 172 4.35 17.48 -4.20
C LEU A 172 3.53 17.55 -2.91
N GLY A 173 2.34 18.15 -2.93
CA GLY A 173 1.50 18.32 -1.75
C GLY A 173 1.20 17.00 -1.02
N GLY A 174 0.91 15.94 -1.77
CA GLY A 174 0.61 14.63 -1.16
C GLY A 174 1.82 13.89 -0.55
N ILE A 175 3.05 14.38 -0.78
CA ILE A 175 4.28 13.85 -0.18
C ILE A 175 5.03 14.88 0.67
N LYS A 176 4.37 15.99 1.01
CA LYS A 176 4.95 17.12 1.71
C LYS A 176 5.55 16.71 3.07
N ASP A 177 4.88 15.82 3.79
CA ASP A 177 5.29 15.35 5.11
C ASP A 177 6.07 14.03 5.09
N MET A 178 6.43 13.54 3.90
CA MET A 178 7.23 12.34 3.73
C MET A 178 8.72 12.66 3.90
N HIS A 179 9.28 12.36 5.07
CA HIS A 179 10.68 12.67 5.40
C HIS A 179 11.67 11.59 4.98
N ARG A 180 11.21 10.37 4.69
CA ARG A 180 12.03 9.23 4.25
C ARG A 180 11.41 8.54 3.04
N LEU A 181 12.19 7.73 2.36
CA LEU A 181 11.67 6.89 1.27
C LEU A 181 10.54 5.98 1.79
N PRO A 182 9.52 5.70 0.97
CA PRO A 182 8.47 4.75 1.33
C PRO A 182 9.03 3.33 1.39
N ASP A 183 8.43 2.51 2.25
CA ASP A 183 8.77 1.10 2.41
C ASP A 183 8.07 0.21 1.38
N ALA A 184 6.96 0.70 0.79
CA ALA A 184 6.26 0.08 -0.34
C ALA A 184 5.55 1.14 -1.18
N VAL A 185 5.23 0.80 -2.43
CA VAL A 185 4.50 1.68 -3.35
C VAL A 185 3.24 0.96 -3.83
N PHE A 186 2.07 1.59 -3.69
CA PHE A 186 0.81 1.11 -4.28
C PHE A 186 0.52 1.90 -5.55
N ILE A 187 0.43 1.21 -6.68
CA ILE A 187 0.32 1.82 -8.02
C ILE A 187 -1.00 1.41 -8.70
N VAL A 188 -1.74 2.39 -9.22
CA VAL A 188 -2.85 2.16 -10.13
C VAL A 188 -2.37 2.40 -11.57
N ASP A 189 -2.47 1.38 -12.43
CA ASP A 189 -1.96 1.36 -13.80
C ASP A 189 -0.41 1.47 -13.88
N PRO A 190 0.32 0.39 -13.56
CA PRO A 190 1.79 0.38 -13.62
C PRO A 190 2.34 0.63 -15.03
N LYS A 191 1.55 0.41 -16.09
CA LYS A 191 1.96 0.70 -17.47
C LYS A 191 2.07 2.20 -17.70
N LYS A 192 1.13 2.98 -17.18
CA LYS A 192 1.16 4.44 -17.24
C LYS A 192 2.21 5.03 -16.31
N GLU A 193 2.34 4.47 -15.11
CA GLU A 193 3.29 4.90 -14.09
C GLU A 193 4.67 4.20 -14.23
N ARG A 194 5.08 3.93 -15.48
CA ARG A 194 6.29 3.18 -15.80
C ARG A 194 7.53 3.68 -15.09
N ILE A 195 7.69 5.00 -14.97
CA ILE A 195 8.85 5.62 -14.32
C ILE A 195 8.87 5.28 -12.84
N ALA A 196 7.70 5.34 -12.17
CA ALA A 196 7.57 4.97 -10.76
C ALA A 196 7.96 3.50 -10.51
N VAL A 197 7.47 2.59 -11.37
CA VAL A 197 7.82 1.16 -11.32
C VAL A 197 9.33 0.95 -11.45
N LEU A 198 9.96 1.58 -12.44
CA LEU A 198 11.42 1.44 -12.66
C LEU A 198 12.25 2.00 -11.48
N GLU A 199 11.83 3.12 -10.91
CA GLU A 199 12.50 3.71 -9.75
C GLU A 199 12.35 2.85 -8.49
N ALA A 200 11.14 2.36 -8.21
CA ALA A 200 10.87 1.48 -7.07
C ALA A 200 11.70 0.18 -7.18
N ARG A 201 11.70 -0.46 -8.36
CA ARG A 201 12.52 -1.66 -8.61
C ARG A 201 14.01 -1.42 -8.44
N LYS A 202 14.52 -0.27 -8.93
CA LYS A 202 15.93 0.10 -8.78
C LYS A 202 16.35 0.20 -7.31
N LEU A 203 15.44 0.68 -6.46
CA LEU A 203 15.67 0.81 -5.02
C LEU A 203 15.22 -0.43 -4.22
N LYS A 204 14.71 -1.47 -4.89
CA LYS A 204 14.17 -2.69 -4.26
C LYS A 204 13.02 -2.40 -3.29
N ILE A 205 12.23 -1.38 -3.59
CA ILE A 205 11.00 -1.06 -2.86
C ILE A 205 9.88 -1.94 -3.40
N PRO A 206 9.18 -2.73 -2.56
CA PRO A 206 8.08 -3.59 -2.98
C PRO A 206 6.97 -2.81 -3.68
N ILE A 207 6.46 -3.37 -4.77
CA ILE A 207 5.40 -2.78 -5.58
C ILE A 207 4.12 -3.58 -5.44
N ILE A 208 3.08 -2.93 -4.98
CA ILE A 208 1.70 -3.39 -4.98
C ILE A 208 1.01 -2.69 -6.13
N ALA A 209 0.31 -3.39 -7.02
CA ALA A 209 -0.36 -2.69 -8.10
C ALA A 209 -1.67 -3.34 -8.54
N VAL A 210 -2.62 -2.49 -8.92
CA VAL A 210 -3.78 -2.89 -9.72
C VAL A 210 -3.31 -3.03 -11.17
N ILE A 211 -3.38 -4.25 -11.70
CA ILE A 211 -2.90 -4.59 -13.03
C ILE A 211 -4.08 -4.98 -13.95
N ASP A 212 -4.20 -4.27 -15.06
CA ASP A 212 -5.13 -4.62 -16.13
C ASP A 212 -4.44 -5.54 -17.17
N THR A 213 -5.17 -6.05 -18.11
CA THR A 213 -4.73 -7.02 -19.13
C THR A 213 -3.60 -6.53 -20.05
N ASN A 214 -3.25 -5.24 -20.00
CA ASN A 214 -2.19 -4.59 -20.78
C ASN A 214 -0.87 -4.41 -20.00
N CYS A 215 -0.81 -4.84 -18.74
CA CYS A 215 0.33 -4.67 -17.84
C CYS A 215 1.29 -5.88 -17.88
N ASP A 216 2.50 -5.72 -17.32
CA ASP A 216 3.45 -6.81 -17.09
C ASP A 216 3.40 -7.21 -15.60
N PRO A 217 2.88 -8.40 -15.27
CA PRO A 217 2.79 -8.84 -13.88
C PRO A 217 4.13 -9.18 -13.23
N ASP A 218 5.17 -9.53 -14.02
CA ASP A 218 6.48 -9.93 -13.49
C ASP A 218 7.26 -8.77 -12.86
N GLU A 219 6.81 -7.55 -13.07
CA GLU A 219 7.43 -6.35 -12.49
C GLU A 219 6.85 -5.95 -11.15
N ILE A 220 5.79 -6.64 -10.71
CA ILE A 220 4.98 -6.30 -9.54
C ILE A 220 5.08 -7.40 -8.49
N ASP A 221 5.41 -7.05 -7.27
CA ASP A 221 5.56 -8.02 -6.18
C ASP A 221 4.19 -8.52 -5.68
N TYR A 222 3.20 -7.63 -5.63
CA TYR A 222 1.83 -7.92 -5.21
C TYR A 222 0.83 -7.49 -6.29
N PRO A 223 0.64 -8.29 -7.34
CA PRO A 223 -0.28 -7.95 -8.43
C PRO A 223 -1.74 -8.23 -8.03
N ILE A 224 -2.60 -7.25 -8.24
CA ILE A 224 -4.06 -7.35 -8.06
C ILE A 224 -4.70 -7.21 -9.44
N PRO A 225 -5.13 -8.30 -10.09
CA PRO A 225 -5.79 -8.21 -11.38
C PRO A 225 -7.11 -7.45 -11.28
N GLY A 226 -7.28 -6.43 -12.12
CA GLY A 226 -8.49 -5.62 -12.08
C GLY A 226 -8.49 -4.46 -13.07
N ASN A 227 -9.68 -3.90 -13.31
CA ASN A 227 -9.90 -2.76 -14.18
C ASN A 227 -9.32 -1.48 -13.56
N ASP A 228 -8.43 -0.83 -14.27
CA ASP A 228 -7.78 0.43 -13.87
C ASP A 228 -8.39 1.68 -14.53
N ASP A 229 -9.43 1.51 -15.38
CA ASP A 229 -10.10 2.59 -16.11
C ASP A 229 -11.45 3.00 -15.49
N ALA A 230 -12.16 2.06 -14.87
CA ALA A 230 -13.46 2.34 -14.28
C ALA A 230 -13.32 2.97 -12.88
N ILE A 231 -13.88 4.18 -12.67
CA ILE A 231 -13.80 4.89 -11.39
C ILE A 231 -14.28 4.02 -10.21
N ARG A 232 -15.37 3.26 -10.38
CA ARG A 232 -15.92 2.39 -9.33
C ARG A 232 -14.96 1.23 -8.99
N ALA A 233 -14.31 0.64 -10.01
CA ALA A 233 -13.34 -0.43 -9.82
C ALA A 233 -12.10 0.08 -9.09
N VAL A 234 -11.55 1.22 -9.54
CA VAL A 234 -10.41 1.87 -8.88
C VAL A 234 -10.75 2.22 -7.44
N LYS A 235 -11.93 2.83 -7.19
CA LYS A 235 -12.36 3.20 -5.84
C LYS A 235 -12.43 1.97 -4.92
N LEU A 236 -13.02 0.88 -5.40
CA LEU A 236 -13.13 -0.36 -4.62
C LEU A 236 -11.75 -0.92 -4.26
N MET A 237 -10.80 -0.95 -5.22
CA MET A 237 -9.46 -1.48 -4.99
C MET A 237 -8.64 -0.60 -4.04
N VAL A 238 -8.66 0.73 -4.28
CA VAL A 238 -7.90 1.68 -3.45
C VAL A 238 -8.44 1.70 -2.02
N SER A 239 -9.78 1.69 -1.84
CA SER A 239 -10.41 1.67 -0.51
C SER A 239 -10.04 0.41 0.28
N LYS A 240 -9.96 -0.76 -0.37
CA LYS A 240 -9.55 -2.00 0.31
C LYS A 240 -8.09 -1.97 0.78
N ILE A 241 -7.20 -1.35 0.01
CA ILE A 241 -5.81 -1.15 0.45
C ILE A 241 -5.74 -0.15 1.61
N ALA A 242 -6.52 0.93 1.55
CA ALA A 242 -6.63 1.89 2.64
C ALA A 242 -7.19 1.24 3.93
N ASP A 243 -8.23 0.37 3.80
CA ASP A 243 -8.79 -0.38 4.92
C ASP A 243 -7.72 -1.29 5.58
N ALA A 244 -6.91 -1.98 4.77
CA ALA A 244 -5.81 -2.81 5.27
C ALA A 244 -4.78 -2.01 6.08
N ILE A 245 -4.46 -0.78 5.62
CA ILE A 245 -3.56 0.12 6.36
C ILE A 245 -4.17 0.54 7.69
N LEU A 246 -5.44 0.92 7.70
CA LEU A 246 -6.14 1.33 8.91
C LEU A 246 -6.24 0.21 9.94
N GLU A 247 -6.64 -0.99 9.50
CA GLU A 247 -6.67 -2.17 10.38
C GLU A 247 -5.30 -2.47 10.98
N GLY A 248 -4.23 -2.44 10.16
CA GLY A 248 -2.87 -2.70 10.63
C GLY A 248 -2.40 -1.65 11.65
N LYS A 249 -2.73 -0.36 11.45
CA LYS A 249 -2.42 0.72 12.40
C LYS A 249 -3.14 0.52 13.72
N THR A 250 -4.46 0.24 13.69
CA THR A 250 -5.28 0.00 14.89
C THR A 250 -4.75 -1.19 15.70
N GLU A 251 -4.36 -2.28 15.03
CA GLU A 251 -3.78 -3.44 15.72
C GLU A 251 -2.42 -3.12 16.36
N SER A 252 -1.61 -2.27 15.72
CA SER A 252 -0.32 -1.86 16.28
C SER A 252 -0.48 -0.97 17.52
N GLU A 253 -1.48 -0.10 17.52
CA GLU A 253 -1.81 0.78 18.65
C GLU A 253 -2.35 -0.04 19.84
N SER A 254 -3.32 -0.94 19.59
CA SER A 254 -3.90 -1.79 20.64
C SER A 254 -2.89 -2.74 21.28
N SER A 255 -1.91 -3.24 20.52
CA SER A 255 -0.84 -4.08 21.07
C SER A 255 0.14 -3.26 21.94
N TYR A 256 0.41 -2.02 21.55
CA TYR A 256 1.28 -1.13 22.31
C TYR A 256 0.64 -0.71 23.66
N ASP A 257 -0.66 -0.36 23.64
CA ASP A 257 -1.41 -0.02 24.84
C ASP A 257 -1.50 -1.20 25.82
N ALA A 258 -1.65 -2.43 25.29
CA ALA A 258 -1.66 -3.63 26.10
C ALA A 258 -0.28 -3.93 26.74
N GLU A 259 0.81 -3.75 25.99
CA GLU A 259 2.18 -3.93 26.52
C GLU A 259 2.53 -2.85 27.56
N THR A 260 2.13 -1.60 27.32
CA THR A 260 2.39 -0.48 28.24
C THR A 260 1.61 -0.67 29.54
N SER A 261 0.33 -1.02 29.46
CA SER A 261 -0.51 -1.29 30.63
C SER A 261 -0.03 -2.50 31.44
N TYR A 262 0.51 -3.51 30.78
CA TYR A 262 1.11 -4.66 31.46
C TYR A 262 2.45 -4.29 32.14
N ALA A 263 3.25 -3.45 31.51
CA ALA A 263 4.51 -2.96 32.11
C ALA A 263 4.25 -2.08 33.34
N GLU A 264 3.27 -1.15 33.28
CA GLU A 264 2.83 -0.36 34.43
C GLU A 264 2.28 -1.24 35.58
N TYR A 265 1.48 -2.28 35.23
CA TYR A 265 0.96 -3.20 36.23
C TYR A 265 2.05 -4.04 36.92
N VAL A 266 3.11 -4.41 36.18
CA VAL A 266 4.26 -5.14 36.76
C VAL A 266 5.15 -4.24 37.60
N GLU A 267 5.26 -2.94 37.27
CA GLU A 267 6.05 -1.94 38.03
C GLU A 267 5.33 -1.46 39.30
N GLU A 268 3.98 -1.47 39.29
CA GLU A 268 3.14 -1.15 40.47
C GLU A 268 2.84 -2.37 41.35
N ALA A 269 3.19 -3.60 40.91
CA ALA A 269 2.98 -4.80 41.71
C ALA A 269 3.83 -4.68 43.00
N PRO A 270 3.21 -4.58 44.16
CA PRO A 270 3.95 -4.32 45.39
C PRO A 270 4.87 -5.50 45.71
N THR A 271 6.09 -5.20 46.09
CA THR A 271 7.10 -6.13 46.62
C THR A 271 6.66 -6.72 47.97
N THR A 272 5.36 -6.96 48.15
CA THR A 272 4.72 -7.31 49.43
C THR A 272 4.93 -8.73 49.89
N LEU A 273 5.55 -9.60 49.07
CA LEU A 273 5.89 -10.95 49.55
C LEU A 273 7.21 -10.99 50.34
N ALA A 274 8.15 -10.10 50.08
CA ALA A 274 9.41 -10.05 50.79
C ALA A 274 9.30 -9.28 52.12
N GLU A 275 8.39 -8.31 52.22
CA GLU A 275 8.15 -7.52 53.46
C GLU A 275 7.26 -8.30 54.47
N ALA A 276 6.32 -9.12 53.96
CA ALA A 276 5.48 -9.94 54.86
C ALA A 276 6.22 -11.13 55.49
N GLU A 277 7.27 -11.64 54.85
CA GLU A 277 8.12 -12.68 55.49
C GLU A 277 9.12 -12.09 56.47
N ALA A 278 9.48 -10.84 56.38
CA ALA A 278 10.37 -10.18 57.33
C ALA A 278 9.66 -9.77 58.63
N GLU A 279 8.36 -9.44 58.60
CA GLU A 279 7.58 -9.15 59.82
C GLU A 279 7.12 -10.41 60.59
N ALA A 280 7.08 -11.55 59.93
CA ALA A 280 6.72 -12.83 60.59
C ALA A 280 7.90 -13.53 61.28
N ALA A 281 9.10 -12.93 61.21
CA ALA A 281 10.33 -13.51 61.78
C ALA A 281 10.87 -12.76 63.03
N VAL A 282 10.11 -11.77 63.56
CA VAL A 282 10.38 -11.07 64.81
C VAL A 282 9.31 -11.47 65.85
#